data_a9d247af89d85201f44aa526822d5b49
#
_entry.id   a9d247af89d85201f44aa526822d5b49
#
_cell.length_a   1.000
_cell.length_b   1.000
_cell.length_c   1.000
_cell.angle_alpha   90.00
_cell.angle_beta   90.00
_cell.angle_gamma   90.00
#
_symmetry.space_group_name_H-M   'P 1'
#
loop_
_entity.id
_entity.type
_entity.pdbx_description
1 polymer ?
#
loop_
_entity_poly.entity_id
_entity_poly.type
_entity_poly.pdbx_seq_one_letter_code
_entity_poly.pdbx_strand_id
1 'polypeptide(L)'
;MASNRQLKLKLQVVSFNMHGFNQGSQAINEIVDNFNPDIFLLQEHWLTEANLNKFNIFSDYFSFGCSAMNDKVACGILIGRPYGGVITLIRNELRQQTTTIHCDDRFVIVAVANYIFINVYMPCKGTADRRDLYDSLLDEIWSWRERFMQYECIIAGDFNADLFRNDDNIVNRINGFVTQNSLTRCNDLFTHQVVSTYINTALNHESCIDYVFGTSETDIISFDVLDLNLNFSDHMPLLVSVNVRDCSSNADYITSTDNRISVQLRWDKADTISFYHYTGVHLQPVLDKLDSACQEYDDHSSKDICDLIEEMYATV
;
A
#
# COMPACT_ATOMS: atom_id res chain seq x y z
N MET A 1 9.90 -34.38 11.27
CA MET A 1 9.25 -34.65 9.97
C MET A 1 8.96 -33.29 9.35
N ALA A 2 9.71 -32.87 8.35
CA ALA A 2 9.44 -31.64 7.63
C ALA A 2 8.19 -31.89 6.77
N SER A 3 7.10 -31.18 7.09
CA SER A 3 5.91 -31.15 6.25
C SER A 3 6.33 -30.54 4.90
N ASN A 4 6.30 -31.34 3.83
CA ASN A 4 6.35 -30.83 2.46
C ASN A 4 5.12 -29.92 2.28
N ARG A 5 5.26 -28.61 2.54
CA ARG A 5 4.24 -27.62 2.21
C ARG A 5 4.29 -27.44 0.70
N GLN A 6 3.30 -28.00 0.01
CA GLN A 6 3.07 -27.76 -1.40
C GLN A 6 2.80 -26.27 -1.58
N LEU A 7 3.63 -25.59 -2.40
CA LEU A 7 3.39 -24.20 -2.75
C LEU A 7 2.00 -24.06 -3.39
N LYS A 8 1.24 -23.07 -2.95
CA LYS A 8 -0.05 -22.75 -3.55
C LYS A 8 0.23 -22.12 -4.91
N LEU A 9 -0.20 -22.79 -5.99
CA LEU A 9 0.04 -22.36 -7.37
C LEU A 9 -0.87 -21.19 -7.81
N LYS A 10 -1.86 -20.81 -6.98
CA LYS A 10 -2.86 -19.79 -7.27
C LYS A 10 -3.16 -19.01 -5.99
N LEU A 11 -3.19 -17.68 -6.08
CA LEU A 11 -3.71 -16.81 -5.03
C LEU A 11 -5.03 -16.19 -5.45
N GLN A 12 -5.96 -16.10 -4.51
CA GLN A 12 -7.21 -15.36 -4.63
C GLN A 12 -7.12 -14.11 -3.76
N VAL A 13 -7.34 -12.95 -4.37
CA VAL A 13 -7.20 -11.64 -3.76
C VAL A 13 -8.50 -10.88 -3.89
N VAL A 14 -8.98 -10.32 -2.79
CA VAL A 14 -10.17 -9.47 -2.76
C VAL A 14 -9.76 -8.04 -2.45
N SER A 15 -10.19 -7.08 -3.26
CA SER A 15 -10.13 -5.65 -2.94
C SER A 15 -11.50 -5.14 -2.57
N PHE A 16 -11.62 -4.43 -1.45
CA PHE A 16 -12.93 -3.98 -0.96
C PHE A 16 -12.86 -2.73 -0.08
N ASN A 17 -13.50 -1.65 -0.52
CA ASN A 17 -13.79 -0.51 0.35
C ASN A 17 -14.95 -0.87 1.28
N MET A 18 -14.66 -0.97 2.57
CA MET A 18 -15.58 -1.49 3.59
C MET A 18 -16.66 -0.50 4.00
N HIS A 19 -16.49 0.78 3.70
CA HIS A 19 -17.33 1.86 4.22
C HIS A 19 -17.53 1.78 5.74
N GLY A 20 -16.45 1.47 6.46
CA GLY A 20 -16.39 1.23 7.90
C GLY A 20 -16.43 -0.24 8.31
N PHE A 21 -15.67 -0.58 9.37
CA PHE A 21 -15.53 -1.95 9.86
C PHE A 21 -16.86 -2.64 10.14
N ASN A 22 -17.79 -1.93 10.79
CA ASN A 22 -19.08 -2.53 11.20
C ASN A 22 -19.98 -2.86 9.98
N GLN A 23 -19.86 -2.11 8.89
CA GLN A 23 -20.62 -2.32 7.67
C GLN A 23 -19.99 -3.42 6.80
N GLY A 24 -18.66 -3.38 6.61
CA GLY A 24 -17.97 -4.30 5.73
C GLY A 24 -17.65 -5.67 6.34
N SER A 25 -17.64 -5.82 7.66
CA SER A 25 -17.24 -7.09 8.31
C SER A 25 -18.14 -8.27 7.96
N GLN A 26 -19.43 -8.05 7.74
CA GLN A 26 -20.37 -9.11 7.35
C GLN A 26 -20.11 -9.57 5.91
N ALA A 27 -19.83 -8.64 5.00
CA ALA A 27 -19.43 -8.96 3.64
C ALA A 27 -18.14 -9.79 3.62
N ILE A 28 -17.16 -9.46 4.46
CA ILE A 28 -15.92 -10.26 4.57
C ILE A 28 -16.23 -11.70 4.99
N ASN A 29 -17.10 -11.92 5.98
CA ASN A 29 -17.51 -13.27 6.37
C ASN A 29 -18.17 -14.02 5.21
N GLU A 30 -19.11 -13.40 4.50
CA GLU A 30 -19.77 -14.01 3.33
C GLU A 30 -18.74 -14.35 2.22
N ILE A 31 -17.76 -13.47 1.99
CA ILE A 31 -16.66 -13.73 1.04
C ILE A 31 -15.80 -14.91 1.49
N VAL A 32 -15.45 -14.98 2.78
CA VAL A 32 -14.67 -16.10 3.32
C VAL A 32 -15.42 -17.41 3.15
N ASP A 33 -16.72 -17.44 3.47
CA ASP A 33 -17.53 -18.64 3.38
C ASP A 33 -17.70 -19.14 1.92
N ASN A 34 -17.84 -18.23 0.97
CA ASN A 34 -18.14 -18.58 -0.42
C ASN A 34 -16.88 -18.77 -1.28
N PHE A 35 -15.83 -17.99 -1.07
CA PHE A 35 -14.66 -17.91 -1.96
C PHE A 35 -13.35 -18.29 -1.26
N ASN A 36 -13.30 -18.14 0.06
CA ASN A 36 -12.13 -18.49 0.87
C ASN A 36 -10.81 -17.86 0.36
N PRO A 37 -10.74 -16.52 0.15
CA PRO A 37 -9.60 -15.87 -0.49
C PRO A 37 -8.34 -15.93 0.38
N ASP A 38 -7.20 -15.70 -0.23
CA ASP A 38 -5.89 -15.72 0.42
C ASP A 38 -5.52 -14.38 1.02
N ILE A 39 -5.93 -13.29 0.36
CA ILE A 39 -5.56 -11.92 0.68
C ILE A 39 -6.78 -11.04 0.54
N PHE A 40 -6.98 -10.13 1.52
CA PHE A 40 -7.88 -9.01 1.40
C PHE A 40 -7.10 -7.71 1.41
N LEU A 41 -7.41 -6.82 0.47
CA LEU A 41 -6.96 -5.45 0.37
C LEU A 41 -8.14 -4.55 0.73
N LEU A 42 -8.19 -4.07 1.97
CA LEU A 42 -9.35 -3.40 2.53
C LEU A 42 -9.09 -1.90 2.70
N GLN A 43 -10.05 -1.07 2.29
CA GLN A 43 -10.01 0.37 2.40
C GLN A 43 -11.16 0.86 3.29
N GLU A 44 -11.02 2.06 3.85
CA GLU A 44 -12.02 2.73 4.68
C GLU A 44 -12.54 1.91 5.87
N HIS A 45 -11.64 1.32 6.64
CA HIS A 45 -12.07 0.57 7.83
C HIS A 45 -12.56 1.45 9.00
N TRP A 46 -12.27 2.75 9.00
CA TRP A 46 -12.69 3.75 9.98
C TRP A 46 -12.36 3.39 11.44
N LEU A 47 -11.26 2.73 11.66
CA LEU A 47 -10.77 2.40 13.00
C LEU A 47 -9.58 3.30 13.36
N THR A 48 -9.45 3.62 14.63
CA THR A 48 -8.21 4.14 15.18
C THR A 48 -7.20 3.01 15.37
N GLU A 49 -5.91 3.35 15.48
CA GLU A 49 -4.83 2.38 15.68
C GLU A 49 -5.12 1.41 16.83
N ALA A 50 -5.59 1.93 17.97
CA ALA A 50 -5.95 1.13 19.14
C ALA A 50 -7.08 0.11 18.90
N ASN A 51 -7.83 0.28 17.82
CA ASN A 51 -8.97 -0.58 17.46
C ASN A 51 -8.72 -1.50 16.26
N LEU A 52 -7.51 -1.49 15.66
CA LEU A 52 -7.17 -2.39 14.55
C LEU A 52 -7.26 -3.88 14.95
N ASN A 53 -7.10 -4.18 16.25
CA ASN A 53 -7.27 -5.52 16.79
C ASN A 53 -8.68 -6.11 16.57
N LYS A 54 -9.69 -5.32 16.18
CA LYS A 54 -11.01 -5.83 15.78
C LYS A 54 -10.92 -6.79 14.59
N PHE A 55 -9.92 -6.66 13.73
CA PHE A 55 -9.68 -7.60 12.63
C PHE A 55 -9.27 -9.00 13.09
N ASN A 56 -8.90 -9.19 14.36
CA ASN A 56 -8.59 -10.50 14.93
C ASN A 56 -9.81 -11.45 14.98
N ILE A 57 -11.04 -10.94 14.72
CA ILE A 57 -12.22 -11.80 14.54
C ILE A 57 -12.07 -12.73 13.34
N PHE A 58 -11.29 -12.33 12.32
CA PHE A 58 -10.94 -13.17 11.18
C PHE A 58 -9.71 -14.02 11.53
N SER A 59 -9.88 -15.01 12.39
CA SER A 59 -8.81 -15.78 13.04
C SER A 59 -7.86 -16.51 12.07
N ASP A 60 -8.33 -16.81 10.86
CA ASP A 60 -7.55 -17.48 9.81
C ASP A 60 -6.58 -16.53 9.09
N TYR A 61 -6.65 -15.24 9.40
CA TYR A 61 -5.86 -14.20 8.79
C TYR A 61 -5.03 -13.45 9.84
N PHE A 62 -3.89 -12.95 9.43
CA PHE A 62 -3.21 -11.87 10.13
C PHE A 62 -3.33 -10.57 9.33
N SER A 63 -3.26 -9.45 10.03
CA SER A 63 -3.47 -8.13 9.45
C SER A 63 -2.19 -7.30 9.44
N PHE A 64 -2.04 -6.44 8.43
CA PHE A 64 -1.05 -5.38 8.35
C PHE A 64 -1.68 -4.15 7.74
N GLY A 65 -1.70 -3.04 8.45
CA GLY A 65 -2.37 -1.83 8.00
C GLY A 65 -2.28 -0.69 8.99
N CYS A 66 -2.76 0.49 8.59
CA CYS A 66 -2.69 1.74 9.33
C CYS A 66 -4.03 2.44 9.43
N SER A 67 -4.19 3.20 10.51
CA SER A 67 -5.30 4.13 10.71
C SER A 67 -4.99 5.49 10.06
N ALA A 68 -5.96 6.08 9.39
CA ALA A 68 -5.88 7.47 8.94
C ALA A 68 -6.08 8.50 10.07
N MET A 69 -6.22 8.02 11.32
CA MET A 69 -6.50 8.86 12.48
C MET A 69 -5.27 9.15 13.35
N ASN A 70 -4.10 8.57 13.04
CA ASN A 70 -2.94 8.60 13.93
C ASN A 70 -2.51 10.02 14.27
N ASP A 71 -2.36 10.91 13.30
CA ASP A 71 -1.98 12.30 13.52
C ASP A 71 -3.02 13.07 14.32
N LYS A 72 -4.31 12.84 14.05
CA LYS A 72 -5.41 13.48 14.78
C LYS A 72 -5.50 13.02 16.23
N VAL A 73 -5.30 11.73 16.47
CA VAL A 73 -5.24 11.18 17.82
C VAL A 73 -4.04 11.71 18.58
N ALA A 74 -2.86 11.75 17.94
CA ALA A 74 -1.64 12.32 18.54
C ALA A 74 -1.78 13.79 18.90
N CYS A 75 -2.50 14.58 18.07
CA CYS A 75 -2.80 15.98 18.35
C CYS A 75 -3.98 16.20 19.32
N GLY A 76 -4.63 15.13 19.81
CA GLY A 76 -5.81 15.22 20.69
C GLY A 76 -7.06 15.80 19.99
N ILE A 77 -7.11 15.77 18.64
CA ILE A 77 -8.16 16.42 17.83
C ILE A 77 -9.15 15.37 17.27
N LEU A 78 -9.35 14.26 17.95
CA LEU A 78 -10.35 13.29 17.51
C LEU A 78 -11.77 13.82 17.79
N ILE A 79 -12.31 14.59 16.84
CA ILE A 79 -13.69 15.07 16.88
C ILE A 79 -14.47 14.33 15.79
N GLY A 80 -15.55 13.68 16.17
CA GLY A 80 -16.44 12.97 15.25
C GLY A 80 -16.03 11.50 15.01
N ARG A 81 -16.58 10.91 13.94
CA ARG A 81 -16.36 9.51 13.58
C ARG A 81 -14.98 9.36 12.88
N PRO A 82 -14.20 8.32 13.20
CA PRO A 82 -13.02 7.98 12.42
C PRO A 82 -13.38 7.74 10.95
N TYR A 83 -12.43 7.98 10.05
CA TYR A 83 -12.59 7.80 8.60
C TYR A 83 -11.30 7.24 7.98
N GLY A 84 -11.37 6.78 6.72
CA GLY A 84 -10.24 6.27 5.98
C GLY A 84 -9.59 5.04 6.61
N GLY A 85 -8.30 4.90 6.39
CA GLY A 85 -7.49 3.78 6.86
C GLY A 85 -7.47 2.60 5.88
N VAL A 86 -6.32 1.97 5.77
CA VAL A 86 -6.03 0.88 4.82
C VAL A 86 -5.44 -0.30 5.58
N ILE A 87 -5.94 -1.50 5.31
CA ILE A 87 -5.45 -2.72 5.97
C ILE A 87 -5.48 -3.90 5.01
N THR A 88 -4.48 -4.76 5.08
CA THR A 88 -4.38 -5.99 4.32
C THR A 88 -4.51 -7.17 5.27
N LEU A 89 -5.42 -8.12 4.96
CA LEU A 89 -5.51 -9.40 5.68
C LEU A 89 -4.88 -10.48 4.80
N ILE A 90 -4.06 -11.33 5.40
CA ILE A 90 -3.33 -12.39 4.70
C ILE A 90 -3.53 -13.68 5.46
N ARG A 91 -3.84 -14.79 4.76
CA ARG A 91 -3.99 -16.09 5.38
C ARG A 91 -2.77 -16.46 6.21
N ASN A 92 -3.02 -17.01 7.40
CA ASN A 92 -1.96 -17.46 8.30
C ASN A 92 -1.02 -18.50 7.66
N GLU A 93 -1.52 -19.30 6.71
CA GLU A 93 -0.73 -20.27 5.96
C GLU A 93 0.37 -19.62 5.10
N LEU A 94 0.14 -18.38 4.65
CA LEU A 94 1.07 -17.62 3.83
C LEU A 94 2.08 -16.80 4.65
N ARG A 95 1.96 -16.77 5.98
CA ARG A 95 2.79 -15.93 6.87
C ARG A 95 4.30 -16.06 6.62
N GLN A 96 4.78 -17.28 6.36
CA GLN A 96 6.21 -17.52 6.11
C GLN A 96 6.67 -17.07 4.71
N GLN A 97 5.73 -16.83 3.79
CA GLN A 97 5.98 -16.36 2.42
C GLN A 97 5.64 -14.87 2.28
N THR A 98 5.32 -14.20 3.40
CA THR A 98 4.89 -12.80 3.43
C THR A 98 5.96 -11.93 4.04
N THR A 99 6.23 -10.80 3.39
CA THR A 99 7.02 -9.69 3.93
C THR A 99 6.18 -8.44 3.90
N THR A 100 6.02 -7.76 5.04
CA THR A 100 5.39 -6.44 5.13
C THR A 100 6.42 -5.38 4.74
N ILE A 101 6.09 -4.50 3.80
CA ILE A 101 7.05 -3.58 3.18
C ILE A 101 6.77 -2.15 3.62
N HIS A 102 5.52 -1.67 3.45
CA HIS A 102 5.17 -0.28 3.72
C HIS A 102 3.73 -0.17 4.22
N CYS A 103 3.47 0.82 5.08
CA CYS A 103 2.14 1.12 5.58
C CYS A 103 2.01 2.61 5.86
N ASP A 104 1.05 3.26 5.20
CA ASP A 104 0.56 4.59 5.57
C ASP A 104 -0.97 4.64 5.50
N ASP A 105 -1.56 5.82 5.66
CA ASP A 105 -3.02 5.98 5.71
C ASP A 105 -3.70 5.88 4.33
N ARG A 106 -2.92 5.82 3.24
CA ARG A 106 -3.40 5.80 1.85
C ARG A 106 -3.07 4.52 1.11
N PHE A 107 -1.96 3.86 1.46
CA PHE A 107 -1.62 2.59 0.85
C PHE A 107 -0.78 1.67 1.74
N VAL A 108 -0.95 0.39 1.52
CA VAL A 108 -0.20 -0.68 2.21
C VAL A 108 0.44 -1.58 1.17
N ILE A 109 1.72 -1.93 1.37
CA ILE A 109 2.47 -2.81 0.50
C ILE A 109 2.90 -4.06 1.26
N VAL A 110 2.57 -5.22 0.70
CA VAL A 110 3.03 -6.53 1.17
C VAL A 110 3.59 -7.35 0.01
N ALA A 111 4.64 -8.11 0.26
CA ALA A 111 5.10 -9.14 -0.67
C ALA A 111 4.59 -10.50 -0.19
N VAL A 112 4.02 -11.28 -1.11
CA VAL A 112 3.58 -12.66 -0.87
C VAL A 112 4.04 -13.51 -2.06
N ALA A 113 4.85 -14.53 -1.80
CA ALA A 113 5.47 -15.35 -2.84
C ALA A 113 6.26 -14.48 -3.85
N ASN A 114 5.91 -14.56 -5.15
CA ASN A 114 6.54 -13.76 -6.21
C ASN A 114 5.78 -12.48 -6.59
N TYR A 115 4.82 -12.06 -5.75
CA TYR A 115 4.02 -10.85 -5.98
C TYR A 115 4.26 -9.80 -4.90
N ILE A 116 4.18 -8.52 -5.28
CA ILE A 116 3.82 -7.43 -4.37
C ILE A 116 2.36 -7.05 -4.58
N PHE A 117 1.66 -6.86 -3.47
CA PHE A 117 0.29 -6.37 -3.44
C PHE A 117 0.29 -4.98 -2.83
N ILE A 118 -0.25 -4.02 -3.59
CA ILE A 118 -0.36 -2.62 -3.18
C ILE A 118 -1.85 -2.31 -3.04
N ASN A 119 -2.28 -2.18 -1.79
CA ASN A 119 -3.64 -1.82 -1.42
C ASN A 119 -3.74 -0.30 -1.35
N VAL A 120 -4.57 0.33 -2.18
CA VAL A 120 -4.63 1.80 -2.29
C VAL A 120 -6.00 2.35 -1.94
N TYR A 121 -6.00 3.54 -1.30
CA TYR A 121 -7.19 4.37 -1.07
C TYR A 121 -6.90 5.80 -1.54
N MET A 122 -7.28 6.12 -2.75
CA MET A 122 -6.96 7.39 -3.40
C MET A 122 -7.90 8.52 -2.95
N PRO A 123 -7.49 9.80 -3.08
CA PRO A 123 -8.26 10.94 -2.63
C PRO A 123 -9.63 11.06 -3.33
N CYS A 124 -10.72 11.20 -2.55
CA CYS A 124 -12.08 11.35 -3.08
C CYS A 124 -12.33 12.76 -3.65
N LYS A 125 -13.42 12.92 -4.38
CA LYS A 125 -13.91 14.24 -4.83
C LYS A 125 -14.16 15.13 -3.61
N GLY A 126 -13.66 16.38 -3.65
CA GLY A 126 -13.77 17.33 -2.54
C GLY A 126 -12.56 17.32 -1.57
N THR A 127 -11.60 16.41 -1.70
CA THR A 127 -10.33 16.49 -0.97
C THR A 127 -9.58 17.75 -1.42
N ALA A 128 -9.09 18.55 -0.45
CA ALA A 128 -8.24 19.69 -0.74
C ALA A 128 -6.98 19.24 -1.49
N ASP A 129 -6.53 20.04 -2.46
CA ASP A 129 -5.34 19.74 -3.29
C ASP A 129 -5.34 18.32 -3.89
N ARG A 130 -6.54 17.77 -4.18
CA ARG A 130 -6.74 16.40 -4.65
C ARG A 130 -5.79 16.00 -5.77
N ARG A 131 -5.56 16.93 -6.71
CA ARG A 131 -4.72 16.67 -7.88
C ARG A 131 -3.27 16.43 -7.48
N ASP A 132 -2.70 17.32 -6.68
CA ASP A 132 -1.30 17.26 -6.27
C ASP A 132 -1.06 16.06 -5.34
N LEU A 133 -2.04 15.78 -4.48
CA LEU A 133 -2.00 14.59 -3.63
C LEU A 133 -2.06 13.30 -4.47
N TYR A 134 -2.88 13.29 -5.53
CA TYR A 134 -2.98 12.15 -6.44
C TYR A 134 -1.65 11.88 -7.16
N ASP A 135 -1.01 12.94 -7.69
CA ASP A 135 0.28 12.84 -8.35
C ASP A 135 1.35 12.33 -7.40
N SER A 136 1.40 12.89 -6.19
CA SER A 136 2.35 12.48 -5.17
C SER A 136 2.21 11.00 -4.79
N LEU A 137 0.96 10.51 -4.63
CA LEU A 137 0.70 9.11 -4.28
C LEU A 137 1.07 8.16 -5.43
N LEU A 138 0.74 8.50 -6.69
CA LEU A 138 1.12 7.68 -7.83
C LEU A 138 2.66 7.60 -7.98
N ASP A 139 3.36 8.72 -7.82
CA ASP A 139 4.82 8.77 -7.86
C ASP A 139 5.44 7.92 -6.74
N GLU A 140 4.88 7.99 -5.53
CA GLU A 140 5.36 7.22 -4.40
C GLU A 140 5.12 5.71 -4.58
N ILE A 141 3.90 5.31 -4.98
CA ILE A 141 3.56 3.93 -5.30
C ILE A 141 4.53 3.38 -6.35
N TRP A 142 4.83 4.16 -7.40
CA TRP A 142 5.75 3.73 -8.43
C TRP A 142 7.20 3.63 -7.93
N SER A 143 7.65 4.57 -7.12
CA SER A 143 8.96 4.50 -6.46
C SER A 143 9.13 3.24 -5.63
N TRP A 144 8.09 2.82 -4.90
CA TRP A 144 8.09 1.54 -4.21
C TRP A 144 8.15 0.35 -5.18
N ARG A 145 7.34 0.38 -6.26
CA ARG A 145 7.35 -0.67 -7.29
C ARG A 145 8.72 -0.86 -7.92
N GLU A 146 9.44 0.22 -8.22
CA GLU A 146 10.79 0.18 -8.81
C GLU A 146 11.81 -0.56 -7.94
N ARG A 147 11.66 -0.51 -6.62
CA ARG A 147 12.53 -1.25 -5.67
C ARG A 147 12.30 -2.76 -5.71
N PHE A 148 11.18 -3.21 -6.25
CA PHE A 148 10.75 -4.60 -6.26
C PHE A 148 10.41 -5.10 -7.68
N MET A 149 11.15 -4.63 -8.69
CA MET A 149 10.92 -4.98 -10.11
C MET A 149 11.01 -6.47 -10.40
N GLN A 150 11.67 -7.26 -9.54
CA GLN A 150 11.76 -8.72 -9.64
C GLN A 150 10.46 -9.44 -9.26
N TYR A 151 9.53 -8.75 -8.62
CA TYR A 151 8.20 -9.29 -8.31
C TYR A 151 7.20 -8.89 -9.38
N GLU A 152 6.19 -9.72 -9.62
CA GLU A 152 4.96 -9.26 -10.24
C GLU A 152 4.21 -8.34 -9.28
N CYS A 153 3.35 -7.47 -9.81
CA CYS A 153 2.66 -6.50 -8.99
C CYS A 153 1.15 -6.52 -9.25
N ILE A 154 0.38 -6.46 -8.17
CA ILE A 154 -1.05 -6.14 -8.19
C ILE A 154 -1.24 -4.85 -7.40
N ILE A 155 -1.80 -3.82 -8.05
CA ILE A 155 -2.24 -2.57 -7.41
C ILE A 155 -3.77 -2.59 -7.43
N ALA A 156 -4.40 -2.60 -6.28
CA ALA A 156 -5.84 -2.67 -6.20
C ALA A 156 -6.39 -1.79 -5.07
N GLY A 157 -7.61 -1.28 -5.26
CA GLY A 157 -8.29 -0.46 -4.27
C GLY A 157 -9.29 0.50 -4.86
N ASP A 158 -9.68 1.47 -4.03
CA ASP A 158 -10.56 2.55 -4.40
C ASP A 158 -9.75 3.73 -4.97
N PHE A 159 -9.89 3.95 -6.27
CA PHE A 159 -9.24 5.05 -6.98
C PHE A 159 -10.07 6.33 -6.97
N ASN A 160 -11.30 6.29 -6.45
CA ASN A 160 -12.17 7.46 -6.37
C ASN A 160 -12.31 8.24 -7.70
N ALA A 161 -12.08 7.59 -8.83
CA ALA A 161 -12.16 8.16 -10.18
C ALA A 161 -12.75 7.13 -11.15
N ASP A 162 -13.77 7.52 -11.90
CA ASP A 162 -14.41 6.65 -12.89
C ASP A 162 -13.67 6.77 -14.23
N LEU A 163 -12.88 5.76 -14.57
CA LEU A 163 -12.01 5.74 -15.76
C LEU A 163 -12.79 5.61 -17.08
N PHE A 164 -14.08 5.33 -17.00
CA PHE A 164 -14.98 5.28 -18.18
C PHE A 164 -15.67 6.61 -18.46
N ARG A 165 -15.44 7.63 -17.60
CA ARG A 165 -15.97 9.00 -17.76
C ARG A 165 -14.82 9.99 -17.94
N ASN A 166 -14.90 10.82 -18.98
CA ASN A 166 -13.87 11.85 -19.27
C ASN A 166 -14.15 13.19 -18.56
N ASP A 167 -14.75 13.16 -17.39
CA ASP A 167 -15.17 14.36 -16.67
C ASP A 167 -14.17 14.83 -15.60
N ASP A 168 -13.06 14.10 -15.43
CA ASP A 168 -12.06 14.38 -14.39
C ASP A 168 -10.63 14.33 -14.95
N ASN A 169 -9.84 15.36 -14.68
CA ASN A 169 -8.40 15.39 -15.03
C ASN A 169 -7.60 14.25 -14.37
N ILE A 170 -8.10 13.69 -13.27
CA ILE A 170 -7.51 12.54 -12.59
C ILE A 170 -7.53 11.29 -13.48
N VAL A 171 -8.58 11.11 -14.29
CA VAL A 171 -8.69 9.99 -15.23
C VAL A 171 -7.50 9.93 -16.18
N ASN A 172 -7.10 11.09 -16.74
CA ASN A 172 -5.94 11.17 -17.65
C ASN A 172 -4.62 10.83 -16.91
N ARG A 173 -4.51 11.14 -15.61
CA ARG A 173 -3.33 10.82 -14.79
C ARG A 173 -3.23 9.33 -14.52
N ILE A 174 -4.33 8.70 -14.14
CA ILE A 174 -4.38 7.25 -13.92
C ILE A 174 -4.09 6.51 -15.23
N ASN A 175 -4.72 6.91 -16.33
CA ASN A 175 -4.47 6.30 -17.64
C ASN A 175 -3.02 6.49 -18.09
N GLY A 176 -2.43 7.66 -17.85
CA GLY A 176 -1.01 7.93 -18.07
C GLY A 176 -0.12 7.02 -17.24
N PHE A 177 -0.39 6.90 -15.95
CA PHE A 177 0.32 6.02 -15.02
C PHE A 177 0.25 4.55 -15.46
N VAL A 178 -0.94 4.05 -15.80
CA VAL A 178 -1.16 2.68 -16.28
C VAL A 178 -0.37 2.41 -17.55
N THR A 179 -0.43 3.34 -18.53
CA THR A 179 0.24 3.19 -19.83
C THR A 179 1.76 3.26 -19.70
N GLN A 180 2.29 4.24 -18.97
CA GLN A 180 3.73 4.44 -18.78
C GLN A 180 4.37 3.23 -18.05
N ASN A 181 3.63 2.58 -17.20
CA ASN A 181 4.11 1.49 -16.36
C ASN A 181 3.70 0.11 -16.89
N SER A 182 3.15 0.06 -18.10
CA SER A 182 2.73 -1.18 -18.77
C SER A 182 1.82 -2.05 -17.88
N LEU A 183 0.93 -1.41 -17.13
CA LEU A 183 -0.04 -2.09 -16.28
C LEU A 183 -1.26 -2.50 -17.09
N THR A 184 -1.80 -3.66 -16.80
CA THR A 184 -3.06 -4.17 -17.36
C THR A 184 -4.18 -3.95 -16.36
N ARG A 185 -5.30 -3.35 -16.80
CA ARG A 185 -6.50 -3.23 -15.99
C ARG A 185 -7.31 -4.52 -16.05
N CYS A 186 -7.41 -5.23 -14.93
CA CYS A 186 -8.10 -6.53 -14.86
C CYS A 186 -9.59 -6.41 -15.18
N ASN A 187 -10.21 -5.28 -14.84
CA ASN A 187 -11.61 -4.99 -15.19
C ASN A 187 -11.90 -5.13 -16.70
N ASP A 188 -10.92 -4.86 -17.57
CA ASP A 188 -11.10 -4.92 -19.04
C ASP A 188 -10.89 -6.32 -19.60
N LEU A 189 -10.12 -7.18 -18.92
CA LEU A 189 -9.76 -8.50 -19.43
C LEU A 189 -10.94 -9.49 -19.43
N PHE A 190 -11.83 -9.40 -18.46
CA PHE A 190 -12.84 -10.42 -18.19
C PHE A 190 -14.26 -9.90 -18.28
N THR A 191 -14.47 -8.58 -18.29
CA THR A 191 -15.79 -7.98 -18.41
C THR A 191 -15.93 -7.22 -19.73
N HIS A 192 -16.85 -7.64 -20.58
CA HIS A 192 -17.17 -6.90 -21.83
C HIS A 192 -18.10 -5.71 -21.58
N GLN A 193 -18.54 -5.50 -20.35
CA GLN A 193 -19.40 -4.40 -19.94
C GLN A 193 -18.80 -3.72 -18.70
N VAL A 194 -18.95 -2.41 -18.62
CA VAL A 194 -18.59 -1.66 -17.42
C VAL A 194 -19.52 -2.08 -16.30
N VAL A 195 -18.98 -2.68 -15.26
CA VAL A 195 -19.70 -3.04 -14.05
C VAL A 195 -19.46 -1.97 -13.01
N SER A 196 -20.56 -1.42 -12.45
CA SER A 196 -20.46 -0.44 -11.36
C SER A 196 -19.87 -1.10 -10.12
N THR A 197 -18.83 -0.48 -9.54
CA THR A 197 -18.22 -0.93 -8.29
C THR A 197 -18.65 -0.10 -7.10
N TYR A 198 -19.26 1.06 -7.34
CA TYR A 198 -19.85 1.96 -6.35
C TYR A 198 -21.30 2.24 -6.71
N ILE A 199 -22.20 2.06 -5.74
CA ILE A 199 -23.66 2.21 -5.92
C ILE A 199 -24.22 3.04 -4.76
N ASN A 200 -24.60 4.28 -5.04
CA ASN A 200 -25.31 5.14 -4.09
C ASN A 200 -26.83 5.17 -4.42
N THR A 201 -27.58 4.31 -3.76
CA THR A 201 -29.03 4.18 -3.99
C THR A 201 -29.81 5.44 -3.64
N ALA A 202 -29.36 6.20 -2.63
CA ALA A 202 -30.04 7.43 -2.20
C ALA A 202 -29.94 8.55 -3.25
N LEU A 203 -28.85 8.59 -4.02
CA LEU A 203 -28.61 9.56 -5.08
C LEU A 203 -28.88 9.00 -6.47
N ASN A 204 -29.30 7.73 -6.59
CA ASN A 204 -29.43 7.00 -7.84
C ASN A 204 -28.19 7.17 -8.73
N HIS A 205 -27.02 6.99 -8.13
CA HIS A 205 -25.72 7.19 -8.77
C HIS A 205 -24.91 5.91 -8.71
N GLU A 206 -24.37 5.51 -9.86
CA GLU A 206 -23.48 4.37 -10.02
C GLU A 206 -22.20 4.81 -10.73
N SER A 207 -21.06 4.22 -10.34
CA SER A 207 -19.77 4.47 -10.97
C SER A 207 -18.82 3.28 -10.79
N CYS A 208 -17.83 3.20 -11.69
CA CYS A 208 -16.74 2.27 -11.56
C CYS A 208 -15.51 3.03 -11.05
N ILE A 209 -15.20 2.91 -9.76
CA ILE A 209 -14.11 3.66 -9.11
C ILE A 209 -13.12 2.76 -8.38
N ASP A 210 -13.40 1.47 -8.27
CA ASP A 210 -12.51 0.46 -7.73
C ASP A 210 -11.88 -0.33 -8.88
N TYR A 211 -10.56 -0.53 -8.82
CA TYR A 211 -9.82 -1.18 -9.89
C TYR A 211 -8.78 -2.15 -9.35
N VAL A 212 -8.42 -3.10 -10.22
CA VAL A 212 -7.26 -3.97 -10.07
C VAL A 212 -6.37 -3.80 -11.29
N PHE A 213 -5.11 -3.41 -11.08
CA PHE A 213 -4.08 -3.32 -12.10
C PHE A 213 -2.99 -4.36 -11.83
N GLY A 214 -2.54 -5.07 -12.87
CA GLY A 214 -1.49 -6.07 -12.78
C GLY A 214 -0.36 -5.83 -13.78
N THR A 215 0.85 -6.27 -13.45
CA THR A 215 2.03 -6.20 -14.34
C THR A 215 2.10 -7.36 -15.33
N SER A 216 1.45 -8.48 -15.06
CA SER A 216 1.45 -9.67 -15.93
C SER A 216 0.03 -10.10 -16.26
N GLU A 217 -0.41 -9.79 -17.49
CA GLU A 217 -1.72 -10.22 -18.00
C GLU A 217 -1.84 -11.76 -18.01
N THR A 218 -0.77 -12.46 -18.36
CA THR A 218 -0.78 -13.91 -18.50
C THR A 218 -0.92 -14.66 -17.17
N ASP A 219 -0.60 -14.01 -16.05
CA ASP A 219 -0.71 -14.59 -14.73
C ASP A 219 -2.07 -14.33 -14.07
N ILE A 220 -2.90 -13.44 -14.66
CA ILE A 220 -4.25 -13.17 -14.19
C ILE A 220 -5.21 -14.24 -14.74
N ILE A 221 -5.83 -15.00 -13.83
CA ILE A 221 -6.69 -16.15 -14.19
C ILE A 221 -8.15 -15.74 -14.33
N SER A 222 -8.64 -14.91 -13.41
CA SER A 222 -10.02 -14.46 -13.37
C SER A 222 -10.14 -13.12 -12.65
N PHE A 223 -11.20 -12.39 -12.97
CA PHE A 223 -11.63 -11.18 -12.30
C PHE A 223 -13.15 -11.16 -12.23
N ASP A 224 -13.70 -10.86 -11.05
CA ASP A 224 -15.13 -10.76 -10.81
C ASP A 224 -15.44 -9.58 -9.88
N VAL A 225 -16.60 -8.95 -10.09
CA VAL A 225 -17.21 -8.01 -9.14
C VAL A 225 -18.27 -8.77 -8.38
N LEU A 226 -18.13 -8.85 -7.06
CA LEU A 226 -18.97 -9.71 -6.23
C LEU A 226 -20.26 -9.00 -5.83
N ASP A 227 -21.40 -9.59 -6.15
CA ASP A 227 -22.71 -9.22 -5.64
C ASP A 227 -23.04 -10.10 -4.41
N LEU A 228 -23.09 -9.48 -3.23
CA LEU A 228 -23.20 -10.16 -1.94
C LEU A 228 -24.49 -9.75 -1.23
N ASN A 229 -25.10 -10.72 -0.53
CA ASN A 229 -26.33 -10.47 0.24
C ASN A 229 -26.09 -9.64 1.51
N LEU A 230 -24.90 -9.75 2.10
CA LEU A 230 -24.54 -9.09 3.36
C LEU A 230 -23.58 -7.90 3.14
N ASN A 231 -23.57 -7.33 1.94
CA ASN A 231 -22.82 -6.12 1.66
C ASN A 231 -23.64 -4.87 2.06
N PHE A 232 -23.17 -4.19 3.11
CA PHE A 232 -23.74 -2.92 3.58
C PHE A 232 -22.83 -1.72 3.23
N SER A 233 -21.76 -1.95 2.50
CA SER A 233 -20.96 -0.90 1.86
C SER A 233 -21.68 -0.42 0.60
N ASP A 234 -21.42 0.79 0.19
CA ASP A 234 -21.79 1.32 -1.12
C ASP A 234 -20.80 0.89 -2.24
N HIS A 235 -19.73 0.17 -1.88
CA HIS A 235 -18.79 -0.45 -2.82
C HIS A 235 -19.02 -1.95 -2.97
N MET A 236 -18.69 -2.46 -4.16
CA MET A 236 -18.73 -3.89 -4.49
C MET A 236 -17.32 -4.47 -4.39
N PRO A 237 -17.13 -5.62 -3.72
CA PRO A 237 -15.81 -6.25 -3.66
C PRO A 237 -15.36 -6.76 -5.03
N LEU A 238 -14.06 -6.63 -5.31
CA LEU A 238 -13.43 -7.14 -6.52
C LEU A 238 -12.62 -8.40 -6.15
N LEU A 239 -12.87 -9.50 -6.83
CA LEU A 239 -12.12 -10.76 -6.67
C LEU A 239 -11.22 -10.98 -7.89
N VAL A 240 -9.92 -11.09 -7.68
CA VAL A 240 -8.95 -11.47 -8.71
C VAL A 240 -8.21 -12.73 -8.31
N SER A 241 -7.95 -13.59 -9.30
CA SER A 241 -7.13 -14.78 -9.12
C SER A 241 -5.86 -14.67 -9.96
N VAL A 242 -4.71 -14.95 -9.36
CA VAL A 242 -3.41 -14.90 -10.03
C VAL A 242 -2.62 -16.20 -9.88
N ASN A 243 -1.86 -16.57 -10.91
CA ASN A 243 -0.93 -17.68 -10.84
C ASN A 243 0.32 -17.28 -10.06
N VAL A 244 0.75 -18.14 -9.16
CA VAL A 244 2.03 -17.99 -8.44
C VAL A 244 3.05 -18.92 -9.09
N ARG A 245 4.22 -18.36 -9.43
CA ARG A 245 5.35 -19.16 -9.92
C ARG A 245 6.06 -19.80 -8.75
N ASP A 246 6.49 -21.04 -8.95
CA ASP A 246 7.31 -21.74 -7.95
C ASP A 246 8.69 -21.10 -7.88
N CYS A 247 8.96 -20.34 -6.80
CA CYS A 247 10.24 -19.69 -6.55
C CYS A 247 11.27 -20.62 -5.87
N SER A 248 11.01 -21.93 -5.81
CA SER A 248 11.87 -22.89 -5.12
C SER A 248 13.31 -23.00 -5.66
N SER A 249 13.61 -22.38 -6.84
CA SER A 249 14.96 -22.34 -7.43
C SER A 249 15.75 -21.08 -7.14
N ASN A 250 15.17 -20.05 -6.49
CA ASN A 250 15.84 -18.78 -6.22
C ASN A 250 15.71 -18.38 -4.74
N ALA A 251 16.36 -19.15 -3.85
CA ALA A 251 16.45 -18.85 -2.43
C ALA A 251 17.26 -17.55 -2.11
N ASP A 252 17.68 -16.83 -3.12
CA ASP A 252 18.53 -15.64 -2.98
C ASP A 252 17.77 -14.29 -2.94
N TYR A 253 16.42 -14.31 -2.94
CA TYR A 253 15.64 -13.07 -3.09
C TYR A 253 15.53 -12.19 -1.84
N ILE A 254 15.85 -12.66 -0.64
CA ILE A 254 15.71 -11.86 0.59
C ILE A 254 16.89 -12.04 1.54
N THR A 255 18.14 -11.96 1.07
CA THR A 255 19.30 -11.94 1.97
C THR A 255 20.21 -10.71 1.81
N SER A 256 19.84 -9.71 1.04
CA SER A 256 20.49 -8.41 1.17
C SER A 256 19.61 -7.49 2.03
N THR A 257 19.80 -7.58 3.33
CA THR A 257 19.46 -6.50 4.26
C THR A 257 20.40 -5.33 4.00
N ASP A 258 20.35 -4.74 2.82
CA ASP A 258 20.79 -3.37 2.64
C ASP A 258 19.61 -2.49 3.02
N ASN A 259 19.47 -2.26 4.32
CA ASN A 259 18.58 -1.28 4.94
C ASN A 259 18.99 0.17 4.61
N ARG A 260 19.52 0.42 3.43
CA ARG A 260 19.65 1.77 2.91
C ARG A 260 18.33 2.14 2.22
N ILE A 261 17.37 2.54 3.04
CA ILE A 261 16.22 3.31 2.58
C ILE A 261 16.80 4.60 2.00
N SER A 262 16.97 4.67 0.69
CA SER A 262 17.23 5.95 0.04
C SER A 262 15.89 6.70 0.02
N VAL A 263 15.58 7.36 1.11
CA VAL A 263 14.48 8.31 1.16
C VAL A 263 14.85 9.45 0.22
N GLN A 264 14.21 9.55 -0.93
CA GLN A 264 14.28 10.77 -1.72
C GLN A 264 13.51 11.86 -0.98
N LEU A 265 14.27 12.74 -0.32
CA LEU A 265 13.70 13.90 0.35
C LEU A 265 13.09 14.85 -0.70
N ARG A 266 11.78 14.99 -0.65
CA ARG A 266 11.04 15.98 -1.47
C ARG A 266 11.22 17.37 -0.85
N TRP A 267 12.30 18.05 -1.21
CA TRP A 267 12.63 19.39 -0.71
C TRP A 267 11.59 20.45 -1.05
N ASP A 268 10.82 20.27 -2.11
CA ASP A 268 9.72 21.14 -2.52
C ASP A 268 8.51 21.09 -1.57
N LYS A 269 8.41 20.06 -0.72
CA LYS A 269 7.35 19.89 0.29
C LYS A 269 7.88 19.86 1.73
N ALA A 270 9.18 19.92 1.93
CA ALA A 270 9.79 19.88 3.26
C ALA A 270 9.53 21.19 4.00
N ASP A 271 9.23 21.10 5.31
CA ASP A 271 9.37 22.23 6.20
C ASP A 271 10.87 22.51 6.39
N THR A 272 11.41 23.32 5.46
CA THR A 272 12.83 23.65 5.42
C THR A 272 13.30 24.36 6.69
N ILE A 273 12.43 25.11 7.37
CA ILE A 273 12.78 25.82 8.62
C ILE A 273 12.99 24.80 9.74
N SER A 274 12.04 23.89 9.94
CA SER A 274 12.18 22.83 10.95
C SER A 274 13.34 21.90 10.64
N PHE A 275 13.58 21.58 9.37
CA PHE A 275 14.72 20.78 8.93
C PHE A 275 16.06 21.45 9.27
N TYR A 276 16.24 22.73 8.90
CA TYR A 276 17.48 23.46 9.21
C TYR A 276 17.67 23.67 10.71
N HIS A 277 16.59 23.86 11.46
CA HIS A 277 16.70 23.94 12.92
C HIS A 277 17.13 22.60 13.52
N TYR A 278 16.49 21.50 13.11
CA TYR A 278 16.82 20.15 13.60
C TYR A 278 18.27 19.78 13.24
N THR A 279 18.64 19.92 11.97
CA THR A 279 20.00 19.58 11.51
C THR A 279 21.05 20.48 12.14
N GLY A 280 20.79 21.79 12.33
CA GLY A 280 21.70 22.68 13.01
C GLY A 280 21.99 22.28 14.46
N VAL A 281 20.96 21.78 15.17
CA VAL A 281 21.13 21.33 16.56
C VAL A 281 21.86 19.98 16.64
N HIS A 282 21.52 19.03 15.76
CA HIS A 282 22.02 17.65 15.87
C HIS A 282 23.32 17.41 15.11
N LEU A 283 23.59 18.14 14.01
CA LEU A 283 24.85 18.03 13.26
C LEU A 283 25.99 18.82 13.89
N GLN A 284 25.71 19.92 14.60
CA GLN A 284 26.78 20.75 15.15
C GLN A 284 27.79 19.97 16.01
N PRO A 285 27.36 19.05 16.92
CA PRO A 285 28.32 18.27 17.71
C PRO A 285 29.21 17.34 16.87
N VAL A 286 28.70 16.87 15.70
CA VAL A 286 29.48 16.01 14.79
C VAL A 286 30.45 16.85 13.97
N LEU A 287 30.01 18.05 13.51
CA LEU A 287 30.89 19.01 12.84
C LEU A 287 32.02 19.47 13.72
N ASP A 288 31.76 19.76 15.00
CA ASP A 288 32.77 20.15 15.99
C ASP A 288 33.82 19.04 16.16
N LYS A 289 33.42 17.76 16.17
CA LYS A 289 34.35 16.61 16.21
C LYS A 289 35.18 16.52 14.92
N LEU A 290 34.55 16.73 13.76
CA LEU A 290 35.21 16.69 12.46
C LEU A 290 36.23 17.82 12.33
N ASP A 291 35.88 19.03 12.74
CA ASP A 291 36.79 20.18 12.74
C ASP A 291 38.00 19.94 13.67
N SER A 292 37.77 19.34 14.85
CA SER A 292 38.83 18.98 15.77
C SER A 292 39.76 17.93 15.15
N ALA A 293 39.19 16.89 14.52
CA ALA A 293 39.97 15.85 13.85
C ALA A 293 40.77 16.40 12.65
N CYS A 294 40.22 17.38 11.92
CA CYS A 294 40.90 18.04 10.82
C CYS A 294 42.02 18.96 11.27
N GLN A 295 41.92 19.56 12.44
CA GLN A 295 42.98 20.40 13.02
C GLN A 295 44.17 19.58 13.55
N GLU A 296 43.91 18.35 13.99
CA GLU A 296 44.93 17.40 14.48
C GLU A 296 45.50 16.50 13.37
N TYR A 297 45.43 16.92 12.12
CA TYR A 297 45.56 16.10 10.90
C TYR A 297 46.91 15.40 10.70
N ASP A 298 47.95 15.62 11.51
CA ASP A 298 49.22 14.95 11.31
C ASP A 298 49.29 13.49 11.80
N ASP A 299 48.25 12.96 12.46
CA ASP A 299 48.31 11.63 13.12
C ASP A 299 47.05 10.74 12.98
N HIS A 300 45.96 11.17 12.31
CA HIS A 300 44.72 10.37 12.19
C HIS A 300 44.70 9.51 10.94
N SER A 301 44.28 8.24 11.09
CA SER A 301 44.10 7.33 9.97
C SER A 301 42.88 7.78 9.15
N SER A 302 42.91 7.59 7.82
CA SER A 302 41.78 7.89 6.93
C SER A 302 40.48 7.19 7.32
N LYS A 303 40.57 6.14 8.15
CA LYS A 303 39.44 5.40 8.70
C LYS A 303 38.64 6.20 9.72
N ASP A 304 39.32 6.95 10.61
CA ASP A 304 38.65 7.74 11.66
C ASP A 304 37.82 8.88 11.06
N ILE A 305 38.29 9.47 9.96
CA ILE A 305 37.54 10.51 9.20
C ILE A 305 36.35 9.89 8.49
N CYS A 306 36.47 8.70 7.90
CA CYS A 306 35.34 8.01 7.28
C CYS A 306 34.25 7.66 8.29
N ASP A 307 34.61 7.17 9.48
CA ASP A 307 33.68 6.83 10.55
C ASP A 307 32.90 8.08 11.05
N LEU A 308 33.57 9.26 11.15
CA LEU A 308 32.93 10.52 11.49
C LEU A 308 31.98 11.02 10.39
N ILE A 309 32.34 10.84 9.12
CA ILE A 309 31.47 11.17 7.99
C ILE A 309 30.22 10.25 7.98
N GLU A 310 30.36 8.96 8.27
CA GLU A 310 29.24 8.03 8.40
C GLU A 310 28.32 8.42 9.58
N GLU A 311 28.89 8.83 10.74
CA GLU A 311 28.10 9.35 11.87
C GLU A 311 27.31 10.59 11.48
N MET A 312 27.88 11.48 10.66
CA MET A 312 27.19 12.66 10.15
C MET A 312 25.98 12.28 9.29
N TYR A 313 26.15 11.32 8.36
CA TYR A 313 25.04 10.85 7.51
C TYR A 313 23.95 10.10 8.29
N ALA A 314 24.30 9.44 9.38
CA ALA A 314 23.34 8.76 10.24
C ALA A 314 22.53 9.71 11.14
N THR A 315 22.98 10.97 11.27
CA THR A 315 22.34 12.00 12.13
C THR A 315 21.34 12.85 11.33
N VAL A 316 21.42 12.89 10.00
CA VAL A 316 20.54 13.60 9.06
C VAL A 316 19.44 12.70 8.56
#